data_e8b06c9caf33339ab770b9058403790f
#
_entry.id   e8b06c9caf33339ab770b9058403790f
#
_cell.length_a   1.000
_cell.length_b   1.000
_cell.length_c   1.000
_cell.angle_alpha   90.00
_cell.angle_beta   90.00
_cell.angle_gamma   90.00
#
_symmetry.space_group_name_H-M   'P 1'
#
loop_
_entity.id
_entity.type
_entity.pdbx_description
1 polymer ?
#
loop_
_entity_poly.entity_id
_entity_poly.type
_entity_poly.pdbx_seq_one_letter_code
_entity_poly.pdbx_strand_id
1 'polypeptide(L)'
;EAMGAAIDEAHKQGMKATGHLCSVTFREAVDLHIDDLAHGGMTASDFIPGKQPDKCPPNSLVATDKGVSGESPVATSLIAYMIEHGVSMTTTPAVYELFYQNRPVQDPRVLDLMAPEVRTAYVAERTQIDTATNWPLTAEGFARSLAFDLAFYKAGGVLASGVDPTGNGGALPGLGDQRGYEILIEGKFTPEQAVQVVTLNGAKILGIADAY
;
A
#
# COMPACT_ATOMS: atom_id res chain seq x y z
N GLU A 1 14.99 4.56 16.82
CA GLU A 1 16.09 5.57 16.79
C GLU A 1 16.55 5.88 15.36
N ALA A 2 16.96 4.89 14.54
CA ALA A 2 17.49 5.13 13.19
C ALA A 2 16.49 5.82 12.26
N MET A 3 15.23 5.38 12.26
CA MET A 3 14.18 5.98 11.43
C MET A 3 13.91 7.44 11.80
N GLY A 4 13.78 7.76 13.09
CA GLY A 4 13.60 9.15 13.54
C GLY A 4 14.76 10.04 13.13
N ALA A 5 16.00 9.57 13.29
CA ALA A 5 17.19 10.33 12.87
C ALA A 5 17.21 10.58 11.34
N ALA A 6 16.75 9.61 10.54
CA ALA A 6 16.64 9.77 9.08
C ALA A 6 15.56 10.79 8.69
N ILE A 7 14.40 10.75 9.34
CA ILE A 7 13.32 11.72 9.14
C ILE A 7 13.77 13.12 9.54
N ASP A 8 14.39 13.28 10.72
CA ASP A 8 14.91 14.56 11.19
C ASP A 8 15.93 15.16 10.20
N GLU A 9 16.81 14.32 9.65
CA GLU A 9 17.80 14.79 8.67
C GLU A 9 17.15 15.16 7.34
N ALA A 10 16.17 14.39 6.86
CA ALA A 10 15.40 14.73 5.66
C ALA A 10 14.71 16.09 5.82
N HIS A 11 14.05 16.33 6.95
CA HIS A 11 13.36 17.58 7.24
C HIS A 11 14.31 18.78 7.32
N LYS A 12 15.51 18.63 7.90
CA LYS A 12 16.54 19.71 7.90
C LYS A 12 16.95 20.13 6.49
N GLN A 13 16.85 19.22 5.52
CA GLN A 13 17.16 19.47 4.13
C GLN A 13 15.93 19.86 3.29
N GLY A 14 14.77 20.05 3.92
CA GLY A 14 13.52 20.40 3.24
C GLY A 14 12.90 19.24 2.44
N MET A 15 13.32 18.00 2.71
CA MET A 15 12.78 16.80 2.07
C MET A 15 11.67 16.18 2.93
N LYS A 16 10.72 15.51 2.27
CA LYS A 16 9.73 14.66 2.94
C LYS A 16 10.26 13.24 3.09
N ALA A 17 9.75 12.53 4.10
CA ALA A 17 10.09 11.15 4.37
C ALA A 17 8.87 10.25 4.16
N THR A 18 9.04 9.17 3.43
CA THR A 18 8.07 8.08 3.30
C THR A 18 8.74 6.75 3.53
N GLY A 19 7.98 5.69 3.81
CA GLY A 19 8.59 4.39 4.07
C GLY A 19 7.63 3.21 3.98
N HIS A 20 8.19 2.09 3.48
CA HIS A 20 7.63 0.76 3.64
C HIS A 20 7.90 0.30 5.07
N LEU A 21 6.87 0.18 5.88
CA LEU A 21 6.99 -0.11 7.31
C LEU A 21 6.65 -1.57 7.63
N CYS A 22 7.23 -2.05 8.71
CA CYS A 22 6.90 -3.32 9.32
C CYS A 22 7.44 -3.40 10.76
N SER A 23 8.74 -3.13 10.97
CA SER A 23 9.36 -3.11 12.30
C SER A 23 8.87 -1.95 13.16
N VAL A 24 8.52 -0.84 12.52
CA VAL A 24 7.87 0.35 13.10
C VAL A 24 6.41 0.31 12.63
N THR A 25 5.46 0.53 13.53
CA THR A 25 4.04 0.65 13.20
C THR A 25 3.73 2.00 12.55
N PHE A 26 2.58 2.13 11.93
CA PHE A 26 2.14 3.43 11.40
C PHE A 26 2.04 4.46 12.52
N ARG A 27 1.48 4.09 13.67
CA ARG A 27 1.40 4.98 14.84
C ARG A 27 2.77 5.43 15.32
N GLU A 28 3.73 4.50 15.48
CA GLU A 28 5.11 4.84 15.86
C GLU A 28 5.80 5.75 14.84
N ALA A 29 5.52 5.56 13.54
CA ALA A 29 6.07 6.40 12.49
C ALA A 29 5.47 7.82 12.50
N VAL A 30 4.17 7.95 12.79
CA VAL A 30 3.52 9.26 13.02
C VAL A 30 4.17 9.99 14.20
N ASP A 31 4.47 9.28 15.31
CA ASP A 31 5.19 9.84 16.46
C ASP A 31 6.59 10.33 16.10
N LEU A 32 7.20 9.77 15.07
CA LEU A 32 8.49 10.17 14.51
C LEU A 32 8.39 11.23 13.41
N HIS A 33 7.19 11.79 13.19
CA HIS A 33 6.91 12.85 12.21
C HIS A 33 7.13 12.45 10.74
N ILE A 34 6.83 11.21 10.37
CA ILE A 34 6.84 10.79 8.96
C ILE A 34 5.79 11.58 8.17
N ASP A 35 6.09 11.88 6.89
CA ASP A 35 5.16 12.66 6.05
C ASP A 35 4.16 11.79 5.31
N ASP A 36 4.57 10.57 4.91
CA ASP A 36 3.74 9.66 4.12
C ASP A 36 4.00 8.20 4.50
N LEU A 37 2.95 7.38 4.45
CA LEU A 37 2.99 5.95 4.78
C LEU A 37 2.76 5.13 3.51
N ALA A 38 3.78 4.37 3.10
CA ALA A 38 3.73 3.59 1.86
C ALA A 38 2.90 2.30 2.02
N HIS A 39 2.24 1.91 0.93
CA HIS A 39 1.53 0.65 0.68
C HIS A 39 0.14 0.50 1.35
N GLY A 40 -0.41 1.57 1.91
CA GLY A 40 -1.75 1.50 2.47
C GLY A 40 -1.86 0.50 3.62
N GLY A 41 -3.04 -0.07 3.79
CA GLY A 41 -3.31 -1.04 4.86
C GLY A 41 -2.45 -2.32 4.81
N MET A 42 -1.78 -2.60 3.69
CA MET A 42 -1.01 -3.84 3.50
C MET A 42 0.23 -3.93 4.39
N THR A 43 0.80 -2.80 4.81
CA THR A 43 1.99 -2.74 5.66
C THR A 43 1.72 -2.20 7.07
N ALA A 44 0.45 -1.95 7.40
CA ALA A 44 0.06 -1.44 8.72
C ALA A 44 0.20 -2.52 9.81
N SER A 45 1.42 -2.68 10.34
CA SER A 45 1.71 -3.67 11.38
C SER A 45 1.02 -3.39 12.72
N ASP A 46 0.32 -2.26 12.86
CA ASP A 46 -0.60 -1.93 13.95
C ASP A 46 -1.71 -2.97 14.12
N PHE A 47 -2.06 -3.67 13.05
CA PHE A 47 -3.07 -4.73 13.07
C PHE A 47 -2.53 -6.11 13.49
N ILE A 48 -1.24 -6.24 13.80
CA ILE A 48 -0.62 -7.51 14.19
C ILE A 48 -0.65 -7.64 15.72
N PRO A 49 -1.42 -8.58 16.30
CA PRO A 49 -1.47 -8.77 17.73
C PRO A 49 -0.11 -9.12 18.32
N GLY A 50 0.29 -8.43 19.38
CA GLY A 50 1.54 -8.71 20.10
C GLY A 50 2.82 -8.32 19.34
N LYS A 51 2.72 -7.50 18.30
CA LYS A 51 3.89 -6.96 17.61
C LYS A 51 4.85 -6.31 18.61
N GLN A 52 6.12 -6.67 18.50
CA GLN A 52 7.18 -6.13 19.36
C GLN A 52 7.79 -4.86 18.72
N PRO A 53 8.17 -3.85 19.52
CA PRO A 53 8.88 -2.67 19.02
C PRO A 53 10.14 -3.06 18.22
N ASP A 54 10.42 -2.31 17.16
CA ASP A 54 11.59 -2.45 16.28
C ASP A 54 11.79 -3.84 15.66
N LYS A 55 10.76 -4.70 15.66
CA LYS A 55 10.83 -6.04 15.05
C LYS A 55 9.74 -6.20 13.99
N CYS A 56 10.15 -6.55 12.77
CA CYS A 56 9.20 -7.02 11.76
C CYS A 56 8.87 -8.50 12.05
N PRO A 57 7.60 -8.84 12.33
CA PRO A 57 7.23 -10.23 12.60
C PRO A 57 7.44 -11.12 11.36
N PRO A 58 7.83 -12.37 11.54
CA PRO A 58 7.80 -13.34 10.44
C PRO A 58 6.39 -13.39 9.82
N ASN A 59 6.33 -13.46 8.48
CA ASN A 59 5.06 -13.48 7.74
C ASN A 59 4.15 -12.27 8.03
N SER A 60 4.75 -11.10 8.23
CA SER A 60 4.03 -9.84 8.54
C SER A 60 2.89 -9.56 7.56
N LEU A 61 3.10 -9.75 6.25
CA LEU A 61 2.06 -9.56 5.24
C LEU A 61 0.82 -10.43 5.53
N VAL A 62 1.02 -11.71 5.84
CA VAL A 62 -0.08 -12.63 6.19
C VAL A 62 -0.77 -12.22 7.49
N ALA A 63 0.00 -11.78 8.48
CA ALA A 63 -0.55 -11.35 9.76
C ALA A 63 -1.36 -10.04 9.61
N THR A 64 -0.86 -9.09 8.82
CA THR A 64 -1.58 -7.86 8.49
C THR A 64 -2.84 -8.16 7.67
N ASP A 65 -2.75 -9.02 6.64
CA ASP A 65 -3.90 -9.46 5.82
C ASP A 65 -5.06 -9.99 6.67
N LYS A 66 -4.74 -10.73 7.75
CA LYS A 66 -5.74 -11.27 8.68
C LYS A 66 -6.33 -10.22 9.62
N GLY A 67 -5.56 -9.23 10.02
CA GLY A 67 -5.93 -8.25 11.04
C GLY A 67 -6.45 -6.92 10.52
N VAL A 68 -6.05 -6.51 9.31
CA VAL A 68 -6.43 -5.23 8.73
C VAL A 68 -7.94 -5.09 8.58
N SER A 69 -8.46 -3.90 8.85
CA SER A 69 -9.89 -3.59 8.79
C SER A 69 -10.07 -2.09 8.57
N GLY A 70 -11.12 -1.71 7.83
CA GLY A 70 -11.53 -0.30 7.71
C GLY A 70 -12.45 0.20 8.85
N GLU A 71 -12.99 -0.71 9.68
CA GLU A 71 -14.06 -0.40 10.63
C GLU A 71 -13.73 -0.76 12.09
N SER A 72 -12.60 -1.44 12.34
CA SER A 72 -12.24 -1.82 13.70
C SER A 72 -11.88 -0.61 14.57
N PRO A 73 -11.99 -0.71 15.91
CA PRO A 73 -11.54 0.37 16.81
C PRO A 73 -10.07 0.75 16.59
N VAL A 74 -9.21 -0.22 16.25
CA VAL A 74 -7.80 0.03 15.90
C VAL A 74 -7.72 0.89 14.65
N ALA A 75 -8.46 0.53 13.58
CA ALA A 75 -8.49 1.29 12.34
C ALA A 75 -8.98 2.73 12.55
N THR A 76 -10.12 2.89 13.23
CA THR A 76 -10.71 4.20 13.50
C THR A 76 -9.75 5.10 14.29
N SER A 77 -9.12 4.56 15.33
CA SER A 77 -8.15 5.30 16.14
C SER A 77 -6.89 5.65 15.35
N LEU A 78 -6.37 4.73 14.55
CA LEU A 78 -5.18 4.96 13.73
C LEU A 78 -5.44 6.01 12.64
N ILE A 79 -6.54 5.89 11.93
CA ILE A 79 -6.95 6.85 10.88
C ILE A 79 -7.08 8.26 11.46
N ALA A 80 -7.79 8.40 12.58
CA ALA A 80 -7.94 9.70 13.23
C ALA A 80 -6.58 10.29 13.63
N TYR A 81 -5.69 9.46 14.15
CA TYR A 81 -4.36 9.87 14.58
C TYR A 81 -3.48 10.33 13.41
N MET A 82 -3.49 9.59 12.29
CA MET A 82 -2.77 9.98 11.07
C MET A 82 -3.26 11.34 10.53
N ILE A 83 -4.59 11.54 10.49
CA ILE A 83 -5.19 12.79 9.99
C ILE A 83 -4.87 13.96 10.92
N GLU A 84 -4.96 13.78 12.24
CA GLU A 84 -4.63 14.81 13.23
C GLU A 84 -3.18 15.31 13.09
N HIS A 85 -2.27 14.42 12.71
CA HIS A 85 -0.85 14.73 12.50
C HIS A 85 -0.50 15.10 11.06
N GLY A 86 -1.49 15.17 10.16
CA GLY A 86 -1.28 15.58 8.77
C GLY A 86 -0.50 14.57 7.92
N VAL A 87 -0.41 13.30 8.35
CA VAL A 87 0.31 12.24 7.64
C VAL A 87 -0.54 11.73 6.49
N SER A 88 0.05 11.71 5.29
CA SER A 88 -0.55 11.13 4.08
C SER A 88 -0.30 9.62 3.97
N MET A 89 -0.96 8.99 3.02
CA MET A 89 -0.75 7.57 2.72
C MET A 89 -0.73 7.34 1.20
N THR A 90 0.24 6.56 0.74
CA THR A 90 0.34 6.12 -0.65
C THR A 90 0.07 4.63 -0.73
N THR A 91 -1.09 4.23 -1.27
CA THR A 91 -1.38 2.82 -1.51
C THR A 91 -0.74 2.33 -2.81
N THR A 92 -0.41 1.03 -2.89
CA THR A 92 0.17 0.39 -4.09
C THR A 92 -0.52 -0.93 -4.38
N PRO A 93 -1.85 -0.92 -4.63
CA PRO A 93 -2.63 -2.14 -4.67
C PRO A 93 -2.26 -3.06 -5.84
N ALA A 94 -1.73 -2.51 -6.94
CA ALA A 94 -1.36 -3.28 -8.13
C ALA A 94 -0.20 -4.26 -7.88
N VAL A 95 0.81 -3.89 -7.09
CA VAL A 95 1.90 -4.81 -6.74
C VAL A 95 1.45 -5.85 -5.72
N TYR A 96 0.65 -5.46 -4.75
CA TYR A 96 0.16 -6.41 -3.74
C TYR A 96 -0.83 -7.41 -4.29
N GLU A 97 -1.68 -7.03 -5.26
CA GLU A 97 -2.59 -7.94 -5.95
C GLU A 97 -1.89 -9.21 -6.46
N LEU A 98 -0.65 -9.08 -6.86
CA LEU A 98 0.14 -10.16 -7.45
C LEU A 98 0.48 -11.30 -6.46
N PHE A 99 0.29 -11.10 -5.17
CA PHE A 99 0.49 -12.12 -4.14
C PHE A 99 -0.78 -12.91 -3.80
N TYR A 100 -1.92 -12.56 -4.38
CA TYR A 100 -3.21 -13.19 -4.08
C TYR A 100 -3.62 -14.19 -5.16
N GLN A 101 -4.23 -15.31 -4.74
CA GLN A 101 -4.79 -16.30 -5.66
C GLN A 101 -5.99 -15.76 -6.42
N ASN A 102 -6.19 -16.28 -7.63
CA ASN A 102 -7.36 -16.00 -8.46
C ASN A 102 -7.61 -14.50 -8.70
N ARG A 103 -6.58 -13.68 -8.58
CA ARG A 103 -6.67 -12.30 -9.03
C ARG A 103 -6.63 -12.23 -10.55
N PRO A 104 -7.14 -11.16 -11.17
CA PRO A 104 -7.33 -11.08 -12.60
C PRO A 104 -6.12 -11.57 -13.39
N VAL A 105 -6.41 -12.27 -14.48
CA VAL A 105 -5.36 -12.69 -15.43
C VAL A 105 -4.56 -11.45 -15.81
N GLN A 106 -3.25 -11.59 -15.72
CA GLN A 106 -2.32 -10.53 -16.11
C GLN A 106 -2.65 -10.03 -17.51
N ASP A 107 -2.74 -8.72 -17.69
CA ASP A 107 -2.91 -8.11 -18.99
C ASP A 107 -1.83 -8.64 -19.96
N PRO A 108 -2.21 -9.20 -21.12
CA PRO A 108 -1.25 -9.70 -22.10
C PRO A 108 -0.17 -8.67 -22.46
N ARG A 109 -0.52 -7.39 -22.48
CA ARG A 109 0.42 -6.29 -22.74
C ARG A 109 1.56 -6.25 -21.71
N VAL A 110 1.26 -6.55 -20.44
CA VAL A 110 2.29 -6.64 -19.39
C VAL A 110 3.26 -7.77 -19.70
N LEU A 111 2.75 -8.95 -20.04
CA LEU A 111 3.59 -10.10 -20.38
C LEU A 111 4.44 -9.87 -21.63
N ASP A 112 3.92 -9.15 -22.63
CA ASP A 112 4.63 -8.85 -23.88
C ASP A 112 5.76 -7.81 -23.68
N LEU A 113 5.66 -6.97 -22.65
CA LEU A 113 6.68 -5.99 -22.31
C LEU A 113 7.80 -6.55 -21.42
N MET A 114 7.59 -7.71 -20.82
CA MET A 114 8.61 -8.37 -19.99
C MET A 114 9.72 -8.97 -20.83
N ALA A 115 10.98 -8.84 -20.37
CA ALA A 115 12.07 -9.63 -20.89
C ALA A 115 11.74 -11.14 -20.73
N PRO A 116 12.16 -12.01 -21.66
CA PRO A 116 11.78 -13.44 -21.67
C PRO A 116 12.05 -14.16 -20.33
N GLU A 117 13.18 -13.84 -19.69
CA GLU A 117 13.59 -14.45 -18.40
C GLU A 117 12.65 -14.00 -17.27
N VAL A 118 12.32 -12.71 -17.22
CA VAL A 118 11.41 -12.12 -16.23
C VAL A 118 10.00 -12.69 -16.41
N ARG A 119 9.52 -12.74 -17.65
CA ARG A 119 8.21 -13.34 -17.98
C ARG A 119 8.14 -14.80 -17.53
N THR A 120 9.17 -15.59 -17.79
CA THR A 120 9.23 -17.01 -17.40
C THR A 120 9.16 -17.16 -15.88
N ALA A 121 9.96 -16.39 -15.14
CA ALA A 121 9.96 -16.40 -13.68
C ALA A 121 8.61 -15.94 -13.09
N TYR A 122 8.07 -14.86 -13.61
CA TYR A 122 6.77 -14.32 -13.20
C TYR A 122 5.62 -15.33 -13.39
N VAL A 123 5.53 -15.94 -14.58
CA VAL A 123 4.48 -16.93 -14.88
C VAL A 123 4.61 -18.15 -13.99
N ALA A 124 5.84 -18.62 -13.72
CA ALA A 124 6.08 -19.75 -12.82
C ALA A 124 5.62 -19.41 -11.38
N GLU A 125 5.96 -18.24 -10.86
CA GLU A 125 5.54 -17.79 -9.52
C GLU A 125 4.02 -17.64 -9.44
N ARG A 126 3.38 -17.01 -10.43
CA ARG A 126 1.91 -16.92 -10.49
C ARG A 126 1.25 -18.29 -10.49
N THR A 127 1.79 -19.23 -11.27
CA THR A 127 1.27 -20.61 -11.30
C THR A 127 1.38 -21.26 -9.92
N GLN A 128 2.52 -21.08 -9.24
CA GLN A 128 2.72 -21.60 -7.89
C GLN A 128 1.70 -21.02 -6.90
N ILE A 129 1.45 -19.71 -6.94
CA ILE A 129 0.46 -19.05 -6.09
C ILE A 129 -0.93 -19.60 -6.38
N ASP A 130 -1.34 -19.60 -7.65
CA ASP A 130 -2.71 -19.94 -8.05
C ASP A 130 -3.07 -21.42 -7.85
N THR A 131 -2.07 -22.31 -7.85
CA THR A 131 -2.28 -23.76 -7.66
C THR A 131 -2.04 -24.25 -6.23
N ALA A 132 -1.54 -23.39 -5.35
CA ALA A 132 -1.28 -23.77 -3.95
C ALA A 132 -2.59 -24.09 -3.21
N THR A 133 -2.62 -25.22 -2.48
CA THR A 133 -3.80 -25.67 -1.75
C THR A 133 -4.08 -24.91 -0.46
N ASN A 134 -3.03 -24.31 0.14
CA ASN A 134 -3.10 -23.61 1.43
C ASN A 134 -2.40 -22.26 1.35
N TRP A 135 -2.74 -21.48 0.33
CA TRP A 135 -2.18 -20.13 0.20
C TRP A 135 -2.69 -19.23 1.33
N PRO A 136 -1.81 -18.53 2.07
CA PRO A 136 -2.22 -17.85 3.30
C PRO A 136 -2.90 -16.49 3.10
N LEU A 137 -2.76 -15.87 1.91
CA LEU A 137 -3.38 -14.59 1.59
C LEU A 137 -4.73 -14.81 0.92
N THR A 138 -5.75 -14.07 1.35
CA THR A 138 -7.13 -14.28 0.93
C THR A 138 -7.72 -13.08 0.20
N ALA A 139 -8.65 -13.32 -0.72
CA ALA A 139 -9.38 -12.25 -1.40
C ALA A 139 -10.08 -11.31 -0.40
N GLU A 140 -10.58 -11.86 0.71
CA GLU A 140 -11.19 -11.10 1.80
C GLU A 140 -10.17 -10.23 2.52
N GLY A 141 -8.93 -10.70 2.72
CA GLY A 141 -7.84 -9.91 3.30
C GLY A 141 -7.48 -8.72 2.40
N PHE A 142 -7.33 -8.96 1.09
CA PHE A 142 -7.12 -7.89 0.13
C PHE A 142 -8.26 -6.85 0.15
N ALA A 143 -9.51 -7.31 0.17
CA ALA A 143 -10.67 -6.43 0.25
C ALA A 143 -10.70 -5.61 1.55
N ARG A 144 -10.28 -6.20 2.70
CA ARG A 144 -10.17 -5.47 3.98
C ARG A 144 -9.10 -4.39 3.95
N SER A 145 -7.97 -4.64 3.28
CA SER A 145 -6.93 -3.63 3.09
C SER A 145 -7.45 -2.44 2.27
N LEU A 146 -8.12 -2.71 1.15
CA LEU A 146 -8.77 -1.66 0.36
C LEU A 146 -9.86 -0.91 1.16
N ALA A 147 -10.57 -1.60 2.05
CA ALA A 147 -11.55 -0.98 2.92
C ALA A 147 -10.89 -0.04 3.95
N PHE A 148 -9.69 -0.34 4.44
CA PHE A 148 -8.91 0.56 5.28
C PHE A 148 -8.48 1.82 4.49
N ASP A 149 -7.99 1.65 3.27
CA ASP A 149 -7.61 2.77 2.40
C ASP A 149 -8.81 3.69 2.12
N LEU A 150 -9.97 3.09 1.82
CA LEU A 150 -11.22 3.84 1.61
C LEU A 150 -11.70 4.56 2.89
N ALA A 151 -11.57 3.92 4.05
CA ALA A 151 -11.94 4.52 5.33
C ALA A 151 -11.04 5.73 5.65
N PHE A 152 -9.73 5.62 5.42
CA PHE A 152 -8.79 6.73 5.56
C PHE A 152 -9.16 7.90 4.63
N TYR A 153 -9.41 7.62 3.35
CA TYR A 153 -9.84 8.63 2.38
C TYR A 153 -11.16 9.30 2.79
N LYS A 154 -12.18 8.53 3.19
CA LYS A 154 -13.49 9.06 3.60
C LYS A 154 -13.44 9.89 4.88
N ALA A 155 -12.51 9.60 5.77
CA ALA A 155 -12.28 10.39 6.97
C ALA A 155 -11.57 11.73 6.69
N GLY A 156 -11.16 12.00 5.45
CA GLY A 156 -10.49 13.23 5.03
C GLY A 156 -8.96 13.11 4.91
N GLY A 157 -8.41 11.91 5.05
CA GLY A 157 -6.99 11.66 4.83
C GLY A 157 -6.57 11.83 3.36
N VAL A 158 -5.36 12.29 3.13
CA VAL A 158 -4.79 12.43 1.78
C VAL A 158 -4.22 11.08 1.37
N LEU A 159 -5.00 10.33 0.58
CA LEU A 159 -4.59 9.06 0.00
C LEU A 159 -4.15 9.27 -1.44
N ALA A 160 -2.94 8.82 -1.79
CA ALA A 160 -2.47 8.70 -3.18
C ALA A 160 -2.32 7.23 -3.58
N SER A 161 -2.12 6.96 -4.87
CA SER A 161 -1.80 5.63 -5.39
C SER A 161 -0.51 5.68 -6.20
N GLY A 162 0.34 4.69 -5.98
CA GLY A 162 1.54 4.42 -6.75
C GLY A 162 1.55 2.98 -7.26
N VAL A 163 2.53 2.61 -8.09
CA VAL A 163 2.64 1.27 -8.68
C VAL A 163 3.60 0.37 -7.94
N ASP A 164 4.68 0.93 -7.38
CA ASP A 164 5.80 0.18 -6.79
C ASP A 164 6.27 -0.98 -7.70
N PRO A 165 6.92 -0.71 -8.84
CA PRO A 165 7.22 -1.70 -9.86
C PRO A 165 8.36 -2.64 -9.46
N THR A 166 8.19 -3.34 -8.36
CA THR A 166 9.14 -4.26 -7.72
C THR A 166 8.53 -5.64 -7.54
N GLY A 167 9.03 -6.42 -6.61
CA GLY A 167 8.51 -7.75 -6.30
C GLY A 167 8.76 -8.73 -7.45
N ASN A 168 7.73 -9.42 -7.87
CA ASN A 168 7.83 -10.44 -8.92
C ASN A 168 7.81 -9.92 -10.37
N GLY A 169 7.82 -8.58 -10.55
CA GLY A 169 7.87 -7.95 -11.87
C GLY A 169 6.54 -7.78 -12.59
N GLY A 170 5.41 -8.17 -11.98
CA GLY A 170 4.08 -8.10 -12.62
C GLY A 170 3.43 -6.73 -12.64
N ALA A 171 3.91 -5.78 -11.85
CA ALA A 171 3.39 -4.40 -11.80
C ALA A 171 4.33 -3.47 -12.58
N LEU A 172 4.05 -3.21 -13.84
CA LEU A 172 4.85 -2.32 -14.69
C LEU A 172 4.37 -0.87 -14.58
N PRO A 173 5.28 0.13 -14.58
CA PRO A 173 4.91 1.54 -14.63
C PRO A 173 3.95 1.82 -15.79
N GLY A 174 2.94 2.65 -15.54
CA GLY A 174 1.87 2.96 -16.50
C GLY A 174 0.75 1.92 -16.49
N LEU A 175 1.01 0.67 -16.83
CA LEU A 175 -0.01 -0.39 -16.80
C LEU A 175 -0.41 -0.73 -15.35
N GLY A 176 0.55 -0.75 -14.43
CA GLY A 176 0.28 -0.92 -13.01
C GLY A 176 -0.47 0.25 -12.40
N ASP A 177 -0.23 1.48 -12.86
CA ASP A 177 -0.99 2.66 -12.44
C ASP A 177 -2.44 2.57 -12.93
N GLN A 178 -2.68 2.16 -14.19
CA GLN A 178 -4.01 1.88 -14.70
C GLN A 178 -4.70 0.79 -13.87
N ARG A 179 -4.00 -0.30 -13.55
CA ARG A 179 -4.54 -1.38 -12.71
C ARG A 179 -4.85 -0.89 -11.30
N GLY A 180 -4.01 -0.03 -10.73
CA GLY A 180 -4.26 0.62 -9.44
C GLY A 180 -5.61 1.35 -9.40
N TYR A 181 -5.91 2.13 -10.44
CA TYR A 181 -7.22 2.79 -10.60
C TYR A 181 -8.38 1.77 -10.61
N GLU A 182 -8.27 0.69 -11.41
CA GLU A 182 -9.30 -0.34 -11.47
C GLU A 182 -9.53 -1.01 -10.11
N ILE A 183 -8.45 -1.33 -9.38
CA ILE A 183 -8.54 -1.93 -8.05
C ILE A 183 -9.19 -0.98 -7.04
N LEU A 184 -8.95 0.32 -7.13
CA LEU A 184 -9.66 1.29 -6.29
C LEU A 184 -11.17 1.25 -6.54
N ILE A 185 -11.62 1.10 -7.80
CA ILE A 185 -13.05 0.91 -8.13
C ILE A 185 -13.57 -0.40 -7.53
N GLU A 186 -12.82 -1.51 -7.64
CA GLU A 186 -13.15 -2.77 -6.97
C GLU A 186 -13.27 -2.57 -5.44
N GLY A 187 -12.40 -1.73 -4.86
CA GLY A 187 -12.38 -1.29 -3.46
C GLY A 187 -13.48 -0.31 -3.06
N LYS A 188 -14.48 -0.09 -3.90
CA LYS A 188 -15.65 0.77 -3.65
C LYS A 188 -15.38 2.30 -3.65
N PHE A 189 -14.27 2.75 -4.20
CA PHE A 189 -14.12 4.17 -4.53
C PHE A 189 -15.04 4.50 -5.72
N THR A 190 -15.61 5.71 -5.73
CA THR A 190 -16.27 6.19 -6.97
C THR A 190 -15.22 6.51 -8.03
N PRO A 191 -15.58 6.56 -9.32
CA PRO A 191 -14.64 6.94 -10.38
C PRO A 191 -13.94 8.27 -10.11
N GLU A 192 -14.66 9.27 -9.62
CA GLU A 192 -14.12 10.59 -9.28
C GLU A 192 -13.12 10.52 -8.12
N GLN A 193 -13.43 9.74 -7.08
CA GLN A 193 -12.53 9.52 -5.96
C GLN A 193 -11.26 8.80 -6.40
N ALA A 194 -11.39 7.75 -7.20
CA ALA A 194 -10.26 7.00 -7.72
C ALA A 194 -9.36 7.88 -8.60
N VAL A 195 -9.92 8.72 -9.49
CA VAL A 195 -9.16 9.71 -10.27
C VAL A 195 -8.41 10.67 -9.34
N GLN A 196 -9.07 11.19 -8.31
CA GLN A 196 -8.43 12.09 -7.35
C GLN A 196 -7.24 11.41 -6.65
N VAL A 197 -7.39 10.14 -6.26
CA VAL A 197 -6.34 9.35 -5.60
C VAL A 197 -5.14 9.11 -6.53
N VAL A 198 -5.36 8.77 -7.79
CA VAL A 198 -4.27 8.48 -8.74
C VAL A 198 -3.65 9.71 -9.39
N THR A 199 -4.15 10.92 -9.11
CA THR A 199 -3.65 12.17 -9.72
C THR A 199 -3.43 13.29 -8.69
N LEU A 200 -4.48 14.06 -8.36
CA LEU A 200 -4.41 15.27 -7.56
C LEU A 200 -3.78 15.03 -6.18
N ASN A 201 -4.10 13.93 -5.53
CA ASN A 201 -3.59 13.66 -4.20
C ASN A 201 -2.09 13.39 -4.19
N GLY A 202 -1.54 12.75 -5.23
CA GLY A 202 -0.09 12.63 -5.41
C GLY A 202 0.57 14.01 -5.54
N ALA A 203 -0.01 14.91 -6.33
CA ALA A 203 0.48 16.28 -6.46
C ALA A 203 0.44 17.05 -5.12
N LYS A 204 -0.62 16.85 -4.30
CA LYS A 204 -0.70 17.43 -2.94
C LYS A 204 0.42 16.90 -2.03
N ILE A 205 0.65 15.58 -2.00
CA ILE A 205 1.71 14.96 -1.21
C ILE A 205 3.08 15.51 -1.61
N LEU A 206 3.31 15.68 -2.90
CA LEU A 206 4.55 16.25 -3.44
C LEU A 206 4.67 17.77 -3.28
N GLY A 207 3.59 18.46 -2.88
CA GLY A 207 3.58 19.91 -2.73
C GLY A 207 3.60 20.69 -4.05
N ILE A 208 3.10 20.08 -5.13
CA ILE A 208 3.07 20.67 -6.49
C ILE A 208 1.67 20.85 -7.05
N ALA A 209 0.64 20.70 -6.22
CA ALA A 209 -0.77 20.77 -6.66
C ALA A 209 -1.15 22.13 -7.30
N ASP A 210 -0.50 23.21 -6.90
CA ASP A 210 -0.75 24.56 -7.46
C ASP A 210 -0.06 24.78 -8.81
N ALA A 211 0.76 23.84 -9.26
CA ALA A 211 1.47 23.93 -10.54
C ALA A 211 0.69 23.31 -11.72
N TYR A 212 -0.47 22.69 -11.46
CA TYR A 212 -1.29 21.96 -12.45
C TYR A 212 -2.76 22.34 -12.38
#